data_113e3c94179ee12afbabddfe2b0f2ef2
#
_entry.id   113e3c94179ee12afbabddfe2b0f2ef2
#
_cell.length_a   1.000
_cell.length_b   1.000
_cell.length_c   1.000
_cell.angle_alpha   90.00
_cell.angle_beta   90.00
_cell.angle_gamma   90.00
#
_symmetry.space_group_name_H-M   'P 1'
#
loop_
_entity.id
_entity.type
_entity.pdbx_description
1 polymer ?
#
loop_
_entity_poly.entity_id
_entity_poly.type
_entity_poly.pdbx_seq_one_letter_code
_entity_poly.pdbx_strand_id
1 'polypeptide(L)'
;MVVVGLTGDVGAGKSTLARLWSGMGATVVSADAIVARLWNSPDVLDAVRKRLGPDVFDEEGRARRSAVAERVFADDEAYQWLNGLFHPPVLEEMERLVSAASRWVVAEIPLLFEAGVPWWMDLVVFVTAPEEVRAARNEYRGIGREALLLRERRLLPSEEKKARSRFVLENGADLEAFRRKGSALGLLLRGMAELLSVECACASREEALSLARMLVREDLAACTHVVPVESVFRWKSVVETEAEHLLVATTTERLFPVLRERLLAAHSYELPVIIAREVRRGNAEALEWIVRSCAASTELS
;
A
#
# COMPACT_ATOMS: atom_id res chain seq x y z
N MET A 1 -3.96 -8.19 -3.20
CA MET A 1 -2.80 -7.27 -3.26
C MET A 1 -3.31 -5.88 -2.90
N VAL A 2 -2.61 -5.18 -2.02
CA VAL A 2 -2.90 -3.76 -1.69
C VAL A 2 -1.68 -2.92 -2.03
N VAL A 3 -1.90 -1.88 -2.82
CA VAL A 3 -0.87 -0.92 -3.24
C VAL A 3 -1.09 0.42 -2.54
N VAL A 4 -0.18 0.77 -1.66
CA VAL A 4 -0.23 1.98 -0.84
C VAL A 4 0.70 3.04 -1.43
N GLY A 5 0.15 4.18 -1.83
CA GLY A 5 0.93 5.38 -2.15
C GLY A 5 1.42 6.04 -0.86
N LEU A 6 2.73 6.14 -0.70
CA LEU A 6 3.35 6.84 0.41
C LEU A 6 3.91 8.18 -0.06
N THR A 7 3.29 9.24 0.38
CA THR A 7 3.71 10.62 0.09
C THR A 7 3.70 11.48 1.35
N GLY A 8 4.02 12.76 1.25
CA GLY A 8 4.01 13.66 2.41
C GLY A 8 5.01 14.80 2.27
N ASP A 9 5.03 15.68 3.26
CA ASP A 9 5.87 16.86 3.30
C ASP A 9 7.37 16.54 3.25
N VAL A 10 8.17 17.48 2.77
CA VAL A 10 9.63 17.34 2.74
C VAL A 10 10.17 17.27 4.18
N GLY A 11 10.96 16.24 4.48
CA GLY A 11 11.49 16.03 5.84
C GLY A 11 10.52 15.43 6.85
N ALA A 12 9.29 15.05 6.46
CA ALA A 12 8.28 14.50 7.36
C ALA A 12 8.57 13.07 7.85
N GLY A 13 9.41 12.29 7.15
CA GLY A 13 9.80 10.93 7.60
C GLY A 13 9.23 9.78 6.77
N LYS A 14 8.81 10.01 5.52
CA LYS A 14 8.35 8.98 4.58
C LYS A 14 9.25 7.75 4.53
N SER A 15 10.51 7.93 4.26
CA SER A 15 11.49 6.83 4.14
C SER A 15 11.73 6.08 5.46
N THR A 16 11.45 6.71 6.61
CA THR A 16 11.46 6.03 7.91
C THR A 16 10.27 5.07 8.01
N LEU A 17 9.09 5.52 7.58
CA LEU A 17 7.88 4.72 7.55
C LEU A 17 7.98 3.58 6.51
N ALA A 18 8.50 3.88 5.31
CA ALA A 18 8.75 2.88 4.27
C ALA A 18 9.66 1.75 4.76
N ARG A 19 10.77 2.08 5.46
CA ARG A 19 11.66 1.09 6.08
C ARG A 19 10.98 0.28 7.18
N LEU A 20 10.16 0.93 8.02
CA LEU A 20 9.37 0.24 9.04
C LEU A 20 8.46 -0.81 8.41
N TRP A 21 7.71 -0.43 7.39
CA TRP A 21 6.79 -1.33 6.69
C TRP A 21 7.49 -2.40 5.87
N SER A 22 8.67 -2.09 5.30
CA SER A 22 9.52 -3.11 4.68
C SER A 22 9.92 -4.19 5.67
N GLY A 23 10.30 -3.81 6.91
CA GLY A 23 10.56 -4.76 8.00
C GLY A 23 9.34 -5.56 8.45
N MET A 24 8.12 -5.10 8.13
CA MET A 24 6.85 -5.80 8.38
C MET A 24 6.38 -6.65 7.19
N GLY A 25 7.16 -6.71 6.10
CA GLY A 25 6.89 -7.55 4.92
C GLY A 25 6.35 -6.80 3.69
N ALA A 26 6.29 -5.46 3.70
CA ALA A 26 5.92 -4.69 2.52
C ALA A 26 7.05 -4.69 1.47
N THR A 27 6.69 -4.84 0.20
CA THR A 27 7.58 -4.53 -0.91
C THR A 27 7.58 -3.03 -1.14
N VAL A 28 8.72 -2.36 -0.93
CA VAL A 28 8.84 -0.91 -1.14
C VAL A 28 9.39 -0.62 -2.52
N VAL A 29 8.65 0.18 -3.31
CA VAL A 29 9.05 0.71 -4.62
C VAL A 29 9.22 2.22 -4.47
N SER A 30 10.46 2.72 -4.63
CA SER A 30 10.77 4.14 -4.45
C SER A 30 10.99 4.84 -5.78
N ALA A 31 10.21 5.89 -6.04
CA ALA A 31 10.38 6.77 -7.20
C ALA A 31 11.76 7.41 -7.22
N ASP A 32 12.27 7.86 -6.06
CA ASP A 32 13.61 8.47 -5.96
C ASP A 32 14.72 7.49 -6.34
N ALA A 33 14.58 6.21 -6.00
CA ALA A 33 15.54 5.18 -6.40
C ALA A 33 15.51 4.93 -7.92
N ILE A 34 14.35 5.00 -8.55
CA ILE A 34 14.20 4.87 -10.00
C ILE A 34 14.82 6.11 -10.68
N VAL A 35 14.50 7.32 -10.23
CA VAL A 35 15.10 8.56 -10.70
C VAL A 35 16.63 8.49 -10.60
N ALA A 36 17.15 7.97 -9.47
CA ALA A 36 18.60 7.83 -9.29
C ALA A 36 19.26 6.90 -10.34
N ARG A 37 18.54 5.86 -10.80
CA ARG A 37 19.02 4.99 -11.89
C ARG A 37 18.92 5.68 -13.25
N LEU A 38 17.82 6.37 -13.53
CA LEU A 38 17.61 7.09 -14.79
C LEU A 38 18.67 8.17 -15.04
N TRP A 39 19.18 8.80 -13.99
CA TRP A 39 20.31 9.75 -14.08
C TRP A 39 21.59 9.15 -14.66
N ASN A 40 21.71 7.83 -14.77
CA ASN A 40 22.83 7.15 -15.41
C ASN A 40 22.46 6.62 -16.80
N SER A 41 21.26 6.88 -17.29
CA SER A 41 20.84 6.49 -18.65
C SER A 41 21.48 7.44 -19.67
N PRO A 42 22.08 6.92 -20.75
CA PRO A 42 22.63 7.74 -21.84
C PRO A 42 21.60 8.71 -22.42
N ASP A 43 20.36 8.27 -22.64
CA ASP A 43 19.29 9.08 -23.23
C ASP A 43 18.94 10.29 -22.34
N VAL A 44 18.90 10.09 -21.02
CA VAL A 44 18.63 11.16 -20.05
C VAL A 44 19.81 12.14 -20.00
N LEU A 45 21.04 11.63 -19.97
CA LEU A 45 22.24 12.48 -19.97
C LEU A 45 22.34 13.33 -21.24
N ASP A 46 22.03 12.74 -22.39
CA ASP A 46 22.04 13.47 -23.69
C ASP A 46 20.93 14.53 -23.73
N ALA A 47 19.72 14.22 -23.26
CA ALA A 47 18.64 15.20 -23.16
C ALA A 47 18.98 16.37 -22.23
N VAL A 48 19.55 16.07 -21.05
CA VAL A 48 20.01 17.09 -20.09
C VAL A 48 21.12 17.96 -20.70
N ARG A 49 22.09 17.35 -21.39
CA ARG A 49 23.19 18.09 -22.05
C ARG A 49 22.68 19.02 -23.14
N LYS A 50 21.73 18.56 -23.96
CA LYS A 50 21.11 19.38 -25.03
C LYS A 50 20.30 20.55 -24.47
N ARG A 51 19.57 20.37 -23.37
CA ARG A 51 18.67 21.40 -22.83
C ARG A 51 19.36 22.38 -21.88
N LEU A 52 20.26 21.87 -21.00
CA LEU A 52 20.88 22.65 -19.94
C LEU A 52 22.35 22.99 -20.20
N GLY A 53 22.98 22.46 -21.27
CA GLY A 53 24.35 22.71 -21.65
C GLY A 53 25.37 21.81 -20.92
N PRO A 54 26.64 21.91 -21.33
CA PRO A 54 27.74 21.08 -20.78
C PRO A 54 28.12 21.47 -19.36
N ASP A 55 27.88 22.70 -18.92
CA ASP A 55 28.31 23.25 -17.63
C ASP A 55 27.70 22.54 -16.41
N VAL A 56 26.57 21.80 -16.61
CA VAL A 56 25.95 20.99 -15.55
C VAL A 56 26.56 19.60 -15.42
N PHE A 57 27.69 19.31 -16.13
CA PHE A 57 28.40 18.04 -16.08
C PHE A 57 29.78 18.20 -15.43
N ASP A 58 30.26 17.11 -14.83
CA ASP A 58 31.67 17.02 -14.36
C ASP A 58 32.62 16.58 -15.50
N GLU A 59 33.92 16.52 -15.18
CA GLU A 59 34.96 16.12 -16.14
C GLU A 59 34.79 14.67 -16.63
N GLU A 60 34.16 13.82 -15.83
CA GLU A 60 33.85 12.43 -16.18
C GLU A 60 32.53 12.29 -16.96
N GLY A 61 31.87 13.39 -17.29
CA GLY A 61 30.62 13.41 -18.05
C GLY A 61 29.34 13.03 -17.24
N ARG A 62 29.41 13.00 -15.91
CA ARG A 62 28.28 12.76 -15.02
C ARG A 62 27.55 14.07 -14.73
N ALA A 63 26.24 14.04 -14.71
CA ALA A 63 25.42 15.21 -14.37
C ALA A 63 25.61 15.61 -12.89
N ARG A 64 26.05 16.85 -12.65
CA ARG A 64 26.09 17.46 -11.32
C ARG A 64 24.69 17.85 -10.89
N ARG A 65 24.00 16.97 -10.15
CA ARG A 65 22.60 17.13 -9.77
C ARG A 65 22.29 18.46 -9.07
N SER A 66 23.23 18.99 -8.29
CA SER A 66 23.12 20.31 -7.66
C SER A 66 23.06 21.44 -8.70
N ALA A 67 23.93 21.42 -9.70
CA ALA A 67 23.97 22.41 -10.78
C ALA A 67 22.73 22.32 -11.67
N VAL A 68 22.24 21.09 -11.96
CA VAL A 68 20.98 20.90 -12.67
C VAL A 68 19.82 21.45 -11.85
N ALA A 69 19.75 21.13 -10.55
CA ALA A 69 18.67 21.61 -9.66
C ALA A 69 18.67 23.15 -9.58
N GLU A 70 19.82 23.77 -9.40
CA GLU A 70 19.96 25.24 -9.35
C GLU A 70 19.37 25.90 -10.63
N ARG A 71 19.77 25.37 -11.81
CA ARG A 71 19.32 25.89 -13.10
C ARG A 71 17.83 25.67 -13.34
N VAL A 72 17.33 24.48 -13.00
CA VAL A 72 15.93 24.09 -13.17
C VAL A 72 15.00 24.80 -12.18
N PHE A 73 15.44 25.02 -10.94
CA PHE A 73 14.61 25.78 -9.99
C PHE A 73 14.56 27.28 -10.27
N ALA A 74 15.47 27.83 -11.09
CA ALA A 74 15.45 29.21 -11.51
C ALA A 74 14.52 29.48 -12.72
N ASP A 75 14.11 28.44 -13.46
CA ASP A 75 13.35 28.51 -14.71
C ASP A 75 12.18 27.52 -14.71
N ASP A 76 10.96 28.03 -14.81
CA ASP A 76 9.73 27.22 -14.77
C ASP A 76 9.59 26.30 -15.99
N GLU A 77 10.03 26.73 -17.17
CA GLU A 77 10.01 25.89 -18.37
C GLU A 77 11.02 24.73 -18.24
N ALA A 78 12.22 25.01 -17.73
CA ALA A 78 13.21 23.98 -17.47
C ALA A 78 12.73 22.99 -16.38
N TYR A 79 12.01 23.47 -15.36
CA TYR A 79 11.42 22.63 -14.33
C TYR A 79 10.34 21.68 -14.90
N GLN A 80 9.41 22.21 -15.71
CA GLN A 80 8.39 21.39 -16.35
C GLN A 80 8.99 20.40 -17.34
N TRP A 81 9.98 20.83 -18.11
CA TRP A 81 10.70 19.95 -19.04
C TRP A 81 11.38 18.79 -18.30
N LEU A 82 12.08 19.06 -17.18
CA LEU A 82 12.74 18.00 -16.42
C LEU A 82 11.74 17.02 -15.82
N ASN A 83 10.62 17.52 -15.30
CA ASN A 83 9.53 16.66 -14.82
C ASN A 83 8.95 15.79 -15.95
N GLY A 84 8.74 16.39 -17.14
CA GLY A 84 8.29 15.65 -18.33
C GLY A 84 9.28 14.58 -18.80
N LEU A 85 10.57 14.78 -18.57
CA LEU A 85 11.62 13.80 -18.90
C LEU A 85 11.61 12.61 -17.93
N PHE A 86 11.33 12.83 -16.63
CA PHE A 86 11.44 11.80 -15.60
C PHE A 86 10.11 11.13 -15.23
N HIS A 87 8.99 11.88 -15.16
CA HIS A 87 7.73 11.33 -14.64
C HIS A 87 7.23 10.11 -15.43
N PRO A 88 7.13 10.15 -16.79
CA PRO A 88 6.61 8.99 -17.51
C PRO A 88 7.42 7.72 -17.32
N PRO A 89 8.75 7.69 -17.53
CA PRO A 89 9.53 6.47 -17.36
C PRO A 89 9.60 5.99 -15.90
N VAL A 90 9.51 6.92 -14.92
CA VAL A 90 9.42 6.54 -13.50
C VAL A 90 8.11 5.83 -13.21
N LEU A 91 6.97 6.37 -13.66
CA LEU A 91 5.65 5.76 -13.41
C LEU A 91 5.52 4.41 -14.11
N GLU A 92 6.01 4.27 -15.34
CA GLU A 92 6.04 3.01 -16.09
C GLU A 92 6.86 1.94 -15.37
N GLU A 93 8.07 2.27 -14.92
CA GLU A 93 8.91 1.34 -14.18
C GLU A 93 8.30 0.99 -12.81
N MET A 94 7.65 1.96 -12.13
CA MET A 94 6.93 1.70 -10.90
C MET A 94 5.78 0.72 -11.13
N GLU A 95 4.95 0.93 -12.15
CA GLU A 95 3.85 0.03 -12.51
C GLU A 95 4.35 -1.39 -12.76
N ARG A 96 5.45 -1.54 -13.52
CA ARG A 96 6.08 -2.83 -13.77
C ARG A 96 6.53 -3.52 -12.48
N LEU A 97 7.18 -2.78 -11.57
CA LEU A 97 7.67 -3.31 -10.29
C LEU A 97 6.52 -3.66 -9.35
N VAL A 98 5.50 -2.82 -9.27
CA VAL A 98 4.29 -3.07 -8.47
C VAL A 98 3.56 -4.31 -8.97
N SER A 99 3.40 -4.47 -10.29
CA SER A 99 2.71 -5.62 -10.89
C SER A 99 3.44 -6.94 -10.66
N ALA A 100 4.75 -6.91 -10.53
CA ALA A 100 5.60 -8.08 -10.25
C ALA A 100 5.74 -8.39 -8.74
N ALA A 101 5.26 -7.50 -7.88
CA ALA A 101 5.46 -7.60 -6.44
C ALA A 101 4.42 -8.49 -5.74
N SER A 102 4.66 -8.74 -4.45
CA SER A 102 3.79 -9.53 -3.58
C SER A 102 2.56 -8.76 -3.10
N ARG A 103 1.80 -9.36 -2.19
CA ARG A 103 0.47 -8.92 -1.74
C ARG A 103 0.39 -7.51 -1.16
N TRP A 104 1.44 -6.99 -0.51
CA TRP A 104 1.49 -5.67 0.10
C TRP A 104 2.63 -4.84 -0.48
N VAL A 105 2.29 -3.77 -1.20
CA VAL A 105 3.24 -2.89 -1.87
C VAL A 105 3.11 -1.47 -1.33
N VAL A 106 4.25 -0.82 -1.12
CA VAL A 106 4.36 0.60 -0.76
C VAL A 106 5.11 1.33 -1.87
N ALA A 107 4.40 2.19 -2.60
CA ALA A 107 4.95 3.05 -3.63
C ALA A 107 5.30 4.41 -3.01
N GLU A 108 6.59 4.65 -2.70
CA GLU A 108 7.07 5.93 -2.16
C GLU A 108 7.26 6.93 -3.31
N ILE A 109 6.35 7.92 -3.40
CA ILE A 109 6.32 8.95 -4.44
C ILE A 109 6.20 10.32 -3.79
N PRO A 110 7.28 11.11 -3.71
CA PRO A 110 7.26 12.45 -3.09
C PRO A 110 6.27 13.42 -3.75
N LEU A 111 6.18 13.41 -5.08
CA LEU A 111 5.34 14.30 -5.90
C LEU A 111 4.08 13.59 -6.42
N LEU A 112 3.48 12.72 -5.59
CA LEU A 112 2.37 11.86 -6.00
C LEU A 112 1.16 12.64 -6.54
N PHE A 113 0.75 13.68 -5.84
CA PHE A 113 -0.43 14.46 -6.22
C PHE A 113 -0.15 15.43 -7.37
N GLU A 114 1.08 15.91 -7.47
CA GLU A 114 1.55 16.78 -8.55
C GLU A 114 1.68 16.02 -9.88
N ALA A 115 2.14 14.76 -9.82
CA ALA A 115 2.26 13.89 -10.99
C ALA A 115 0.93 13.21 -11.37
N GLY A 116 -0.05 13.22 -10.47
CA GLY A 116 -1.29 12.47 -10.59
C GLY A 116 -1.21 11.09 -9.92
N VAL A 117 -2.27 10.73 -9.19
CA VAL A 117 -2.35 9.42 -8.52
C VAL A 117 -2.54 8.32 -9.56
N PRO A 118 -1.62 7.35 -9.67
CA PRO A 118 -1.75 6.27 -10.64
C PRO A 118 -2.97 5.38 -10.39
N TRP A 119 -3.59 4.89 -11.46
CA TRP A 119 -4.79 4.04 -11.42
C TRP A 119 -4.61 2.70 -10.66
N TRP A 120 -3.37 2.21 -10.58
CA TRP A 120 -3.03 0.96 -9.90
C TRP A 120 -2.82 1.11 -8.38
N MET A 121 -2.99 2.31 -7.84
CA MET A 121 -2.86 2.62 -6.42
C MET A 121 -4.23 2.50 -5.72
N ASP A 122 -4.31 1.73 -4.64
CA ASP A 122 -5.56 1.47 -3.94
C ASP A 122 -5.89 2.57 -2.91
N LEU A 123 -4.87 3.12 -2.26
CA LEU A 123 -5.03 4.20 -1.26
C LEU A 123 -3.73 5.00 -1.08
N VAL A 124 -3.86 6.18 -0.47
CA VAL A 124 -2.72 7.06 -0.19
C VAL A 124 -2.57 7.29 1.31
N VAL A 125 -1.33 7.20 1.79
CA VAL A 125 -0.91 7.60 3.13
C VAL A 125 -0.03 8.84 3.02
N PHE A 126 -0.42 9.89 3.72
CA PHE A 126 0.30 11.16 3.79
C PHE A 126 1.06 11.28 5.10
N VAL A 127 2.36 11.54 5.05
CA VAL A 127 3.18 11.79 6.23
C VAL A 127 3.46 13.28 6.36
N THR A 128 3.13 13.85 7.52
CA THR A 128 3.37 15.26 7.83
C THR A 128 4.17 15.42 9.13
N ALA A 129 4.73 16.59 9.34
CA ALA A 129 5.33 17.00 10.60
C ALA A 129 5.26 18.55 10.71
N PRO A 130 5.29 19.12 11.92
CA PRO A 130 5.38 20.57 12.09
C PRO A 130 6.56 21.18 11.33
N GLU A 131 6.37 22.39 10.78
CA GLU A 131 7.37 23.05 9.94
C GLU A 131 8.74 23.13 10.61
N GLU A 132 8.77 23.49 11.90
CA GLU A 132 10.02 23.60 12.66
C GLU A 132 10.78 22.28 12.74
N VAL A 133 10.06 21.16 12.93
CA VAL A 133 10.63 19.81 12.98
C VAL A 133 11.17 19.42 11.61
N ARG A 134 10.45 19.74 10.53
CA ARG A 134 10.88 19.49 9.16
C ARG A 134 12.09 20.33 8.76
N ALA A 135 12.10 21.61 9.14
CA ALA A 135 13.20 22.51 8.90
C ALA A 135 14.49 22.00 9.58
N ALA A 136 14.45 21.66 10.87
CA ALA A 136 15.60 21.12 11.58
C ALA A 136 16.14 19.81 10.95
N ARG A 137 15.24 18.90 10.53
CA ARG A 137 15.64 17.65 9.87
C ARG A 137 16.28 17.87 8.48
N ASN A 138 15.81 18.88 7.75
CA ASN A 138 16.35 19.22 6.43
C ASN A 138 17.69 19.96 6.53
N GLU A 139 17.85 20.82 7.54
CA GLU A 139 19.12 21.49 7.82
C GLU A 139 20.24 20.49 8.12
N TYR A 140 19.95 19.46 8.92
CA TYR A 140 20.88 18.34 9.15
C TYR A 140 21.27 17.60 7.86
N ARG A 141 20.42 17.66 6.83
CA ARG A 141 20.68 17.08 5.48
C ARG A 141 21.36 18.07 4.51
N GLY A 142 21.74 19.25 4.98
CA GLY A 142 22.34 20.30 4.16
C GLY A 142 21.34 21.10 3.32
N ILE A 143 20.02 21.01 3.62
CA ILE A 143 18.99 21.78 2.94
C ILE A 143 18.55 22.90 3.87
N GLY A 144 19.03 24.11 3.62
CA GLY A 144 18.65 25.29 4.39
C GLY A 144 17.16 25.64 4.27
N ARG A 145 16.66 26.43 5.23
CA ARG A 145 15.23 26.81 5.33
C ARG A 145 14.72 27.50 4.05
N GLU A 146 15.50 28.39 3.43
CA GLU A 146 15.11 29.05 2.18
C GLU A 146 14.92 28.05 1.03
N ALA A 147 15.85 27.12 0.87
CA ALA A 147 15.79 26.08 -0.14
C ALA A 147 14.60 25.13 0.08
N LEU A 148 14.24 24.86 1.34
CA LEU A 148 13.03 24.10 1.68
C LEU A 148 11.78 24.85 1.26
N LEU A 149 11.64 26.13 1.64
CA LEU A 149 10.49 26.97 1.30
C LEU A 149 10.32 27.16 -0.21
N LEU A 150 11.44 27.30 -0.95
CA LEU A 150 11.41 27.40 -2.41
C LEU A 150 10.87 26.13 -3.06
N ARG A 151 11.24 24.96 -2.54
CA ARG A 151 10.71 23.68 -3.01
C ARG A 151 9.21 23.55 -2.70
N GLU A 152 8.80 23.89 -1.47
CA GLU A 152 7.42 23.77 -1.03
C GLU A 152 6.45 24.71 -1.77
N ARG A 153 6.89 25.89 -2.17
CA ARG A 153 6.08 26.83 -2.99
C ARG A 153 5.65 26.27 -4.35
N ARG A 154 6.36 25.29 -4.87
CA ARG A 154 6.04 24.61 -6.15
C ARG A 154 5.16 23.38 -5.97
N LEU A 155 4.88 23.01 -4.73
CA LEU A 155 4.07 21.84 -4.40
C LEU A 155 2.64 22.26 -4.09
N LEU A 156 1.71 21.31 -4.27
CA LEU A 156 0.35 21.48 -3.77
C LEU A 156 0.37 21.72 -2.25
N PRO A 157 -0.56 22.52 -1.72
CA PRO A 157 -0.67 22.77 -0.28
C PRO A 157 -0.81 21.47 0.52
N SER A 158 -0.15 21.40 1.67
CA SER A 158 -0.17 20.21 2.54
C SER A 158 -1.60 19.81 2.95
N GLU A 159 -2.48 20.80 3.24
CA GLU A 159 -3.87 20.56 3.61
C GLU A 159 -4.68 19.92 2.46
N GLU A 160 -4.44 20.33 1.22
CA GLU A 160 -5.08 19.70 0.05
C GLU A 160 -4.64 18.23 -0.09
N LYS A 161 -3.35 17.95 0.08
CA LYS A 161 -2.81 16.58 0.02
C LYS A 161 -3.35 15.71 1.15
N LYS A 162 -3.47 16.26 2.38
CA LYS A 162 -4.08 15.57 3.51
C LYS A 162 -5.53 15.20 3.21
N ALA A 163 -6.32 16.14 2.69
CA ALA A 163 -7.73 15.92 2.35
C ALA A 163 -7.94 14.84 1.27
N ARG A 164 -6.96 14.66 0.38
CA ARG A 164 -6.98 13.66 -0.70
C ARG A 164 -6.39 12.30 -0.29
N SER A 165 -5.89 12.19 0.95
CA SER A 165 -5.24 10.98 1.46
C SER A 165 -6.18 10.19 2.35
N ARG A 166 -6.14 8.85 2.26
CA ARG A 166 -6.95 7.97 3.12
C ARG A 166 -6.48 8.02 4.58
N PHE A 167 -5.17 8.06 4.80
CA PHE A 167 -4.58 8.16 6.13
C PHE A 167 -3.55 9.27 6.18
N VAL A 168 -3.53 9.99 7.30
CA VAL A 168 -2.55 11.01 7.60
C VAL A 168 -1.79 10.60 8.86
N LEU A 169 -0.46 10.52 8.76
CA LEU A 169 0.44 10.23 9.88
C LEU A 169 1.26 11.47 10.21
N GLU A 170 1.09 11.97 11.42
CA GLU A 170 1.87 13.08 11.95
C GLU A 170 3.11 12.57 12.71
N ASN A 171 4.28 13.06 12.29
CA ASN A 171 5.60 12.76 12.85
C ASN A 171 6.13 14.00 13.62
N GLY A 172 5.43 14.41 14.69
CA GLY A 172 5.71 15.66 15.38
C GLY A 172 6.95 15.64 16.27
N ALA A 173 6.97 14.85 17.31
CA ALA A 173 7.95 15.05 18.39
C ALA A 173 8.81 13.81 18.67
N ASP A 174 8.24 12.63 18.72
CA ASP A 174 8.91 11.42 19.21
C ASP A 174 8.94 10.34 18.13
N LEU A 175 10.15 9.83 17.84
CA LEU A 175 10.34 8.76 16.86
C LEU A 175 9.65 7.45 17.28
N GLU A 176 9.59 7.15 18.58
CA GLU A 176 8.92 5.96 19.07
C GLU A 176 7.40 6.06 18.93
N ALA A 177 6.82 7.23 19.25
CA ALA A 177 5.40 7.46 19.03
C ALA A 177 5.04 7.37 17.54
N PHE A 178 5.89 7.90 16.66
CA PHE A 178 5.72 7.77 15.22
C PHE A 178 5.81 6.31 14.76
N ARG A 179 6.78 5.53 15.28
CA ARG A 179 6.91 4.11 14.99
C ARG A 179 5.70 3.31 15.46
N ARG A 180 5.18 3.56 16.67
CA ARG A 180 3.96 2.90 17.17
C ARG A 180 2.76 3.15 16.24
N LYS A 181 2.48 4.42 15.89
CA LYS A 181 1.41 4.77 14.94
C LYS A 181 1.64 4.13 13.57
N GLY A 182 2.87 4.19 13.07
CA GLY A 182 3.27 3.57 11.81
C GLY A 182 3.10 2.05 11.81
N SER A 183 3.45 1.37 12.91
CA SER A 183 3.26 -0.07 13.06
C SER A 183 1.78 -0.45 13.11
N ALA A 184 0.96 0.29 13.86
CA ALA A 184 -0.48 0.03 13.94
C ALA A 184 -1.14 0.17 12.55
N LEU A 185 -0.83 1.24 11.82
CA LEU A 185 -1.30 1.39 10.44
C LEU A 185 -0.73 0.31 9.52
N GLY A 186 0.53 -0.07 9.69
CA GLY A 186 1.16 -1.16 8.93
C GLY A 186 0.48 -2.51 9.12
N LEU A 187 0.07 -2.85 10.34
CA LEU A 187 -0.70 -4.06 10.62
C LEU A 187 -2.07 -4.05 9.92
N LEU A 188 -2.76 -2.91 9.94
CA LEU A 188 -4.01 -2.74 9.21
C LEU A 188 -3.82 -2.96 7.69
N LEU A 189 -2.86 -2.27 7.08
CA LEU A 189 -2.58 -2.35 5.65
C LEU A 189 -2.15 -3.76 5.22
N ARG A 190 -1.33 -4.41 6.03
CA ARG A 190 -0.97 -5.82 5.84
C ARG A 190 -2.19 -6.73 5.91
N GLY A 191 -3.04 -6.55 6.92
CA GLY A 191 -4.29 -7.30 7.04
C GLY A 191 -5.20 -7.14 5.82
N MET A 192 -5.30 -5.92 5.26
CA MET A 192 -6.05 -5.66 4.02
C MET A 192 -5.47 -6.41 2.80
N ALA A 193 -4.16 -6.67 2.79
CA ALA A 193 -3.49 -7.41 1.74
C ALA A 193 -3.57 -8.94 1.90
N GLU A 194 -3.90 -9.41 3.11
CA GLU A 194 -3.93 -10.83 3.51
C GLU A 194 -5.36 -11.31 3.80
N LEU A 195 -6.35 -10.86 3.01
CA LEU A 195 -7.74 -11.30 3.14
C LEU A 195 -8.00 -12.60 2.39
N LEU A 196 -8.88 -13.43 2.98
CA LEU A 196 -9.32 -14.69 2.43
C LEU A 196 -10.84 -14.74 2.30
N SER A 197 -11.30 -15.38 1.22
CA SER A 197 -12.66 -15.90 1.07
C SER A 197 -12.61 -17.40 1.33
N VAL A 198 -13.33 -17.86 2.35
CA VAL A 198 -13.37 -19.26 2.77
C VAL A 198 -14.72 -19.84 2.40
N GLU A 199 -14.70 -20.94 1.67
CA GLU A 199 -15.88 -21.69 1.22
C GLU A 199 -15.99 -23.00 1.98
N CYS A 200 -17.22 -23.34 2.43
CA CYS A 200 -17.54 -24.60 3.08
C CYS A 200 -18.96 -25.06 2.68
N ALA A 201 -19.08 -26.24 2.08
CA ALA A 201 -20.37 -26.81 1.74
C ALA A 201 -21.02 -27.46 2.99
N CYS A 202 -22.33 -27.24 3.20
CA CYS A 202 -23.10 -27.73 4.34
C CYS A 202 -24.33 -28.48 3.86
N ALA A 203 -24.74 -29.53 4.59
CA ALA A 203 -25.87 -30.39 4.24
C ALA A 203 -27.20 -29.65 4.25
N SER A 204 -27.37 -28.60 5.02
CA SER A 204 -28.60 -27.84 5.14
C SER A 204 -28.38 -26.34 5.28
N ARG A 205 -29.45 -25.56 4.99
CA ARG A 205 -29.47 -24.11 5.21
C ARG A 205 -29.29 -23.78 6.70
N GLU A 206 -29.90 -24.56 7.56
CA GLU A 206 -29.88 -24.38 9.02
C GLU A 206 -28.47 -24.55 9.56
N GLU A 207 -27.75 -25.57 9.13
CA GLU A 207 -26.34 -25.78 9.47
C GLU A 207 -25.46 -24.64 8.98
N ALA A 208 -25.57 -24.30 7.69
CA ALA A 208 -24.79 -23.21 7.11
C ALA A 208 -25.01 -21.87 7.85
N LEU A 209 -26.27 -21.54 8.22
CA LEU A 209 -26.59 -20.34 9.00
C LEU A 209 -26.07 -20.42 10.44
N SER A 210 -26.09 -21.60 11.05
CA SER A 210 -25.54 -21.81 12.40
C SER A 210 -24.03 -21.53 12.43
N LEU A 211 -23.30 -22.16 11.50
CA LEU A 211 -21.86 -21.96 11.32
C LEU A 211 -21.54 -20.50 10.95
N ALA A 212 -22.29 -19.89 10.04
CA ALA A 212 -22.16 -18.49 9.64
C ALA A 212 -22.24 -17.54 10.85
N ARG A 213 -23.28 -17.72 11.69
CA ARG A 213 -23.49 -16.91 12.89
C ARG A 213 -22.37 -17.12 13.93
N MET A 214 -21.91 -18.34 14.08
CA MET A 214 -20.79 -18.68 14.97
C MET A 214 -19.53 -17.91 14.56
N LEU A 215 -19.15 -17.99 13.29
CA LEU A 215 -17.93 -17.32 12.79
C LEU A 215 -17.97 -15.80 12.98
N VAL A 216 -19.10 -15.17 12.73
CA VAL A 216 -19.26 -13.70 12.90
C VAL A 216 -19.28 -13.31 14.38
N ARG A 217 -19.95 -14.08 15.25
CA ARG A 217 -20.02 -13.80 16.70
C ARG A 217 -18.68 -13.98 17.41
N GLU A 218 -17.82 -14.85 16.90
CA GLU A 218 -16.50 -15.13 17.44
C GLU A 218 -15.42 -14.25 16.77
N ASP A 219 -15.80 -13.22 15.99
CA ASP A 219 -14.93 -12.30 15.24
C ASP A 219 -13.93 -13.04 14.30
N LEU A 220 -14.26 -14.28 13.91
CA LEU A 220 -13.46 -15.10 13.00
C LEU A 220 -13.73 -14.76 11.52
N ALA A 221 -14.87 -14.15 11.23
CA ALA A 221 -15.22 -13.63 9.90
C ALA A 221 -15.92 -12.27 10.03
N ALA A 222 -15.59 -11.34 9.14
CA ALA A 222 -16.27 -10.04 9.09
C ALA A 222 -17.69 -10.16 8.55
N CYS A 223 -17.88 -11.00 7.56
CA CYS A 223 -19.18 -11.30 6.97
C CYS A 223 -19.22 -12.72 6.43
N THR A 224 -20.44 -13.23 6.28
CA THR A 224 -20.72 -14.55 5.71
C THR A 224 -21.91 -14.49 4.78
N HIS A 225 -21.89 -15.33 3.75
CA HIS A 225 -23.00 -15.53 2.82
C HIS A 225 -23.36 -17.02 2.80
N VAL A 226 -24.65 -17.33 2.65
CA VAL A 226 -25.14 -18.70 2.47
C VAL A 226 -25.88 -18.78 1.15
N VAL A 227 -25.40 -19.62 0.25
CA VAL A 227 -25.89 -19.75 -1.13
C VAL A 227 -26.34 -21.20 -1.36
N PRO A 228 -27.57 -21.47 -1.85
CA PRO A 228 -27.96 -22.82 -2.26
C PRO A 228 -27.17 -23.22 -3.52
N VAL A 229 -26.68 -24.45 -3.53
CA VAL A 229 -25.92 -25.04 -4.64
C VAL A 229 -26.34 -26.47 -4.92
N GLU A 230 -26.14 -26.96 -6.14
CA GLU A 230 -26.13 -28.38 -6.47
C GLU A 230 -24.69 -28.85 -6.56
N SER A 231 -24.32 -29.83 -5.77
CA SER A 231 -22.98 -30.40 -5.70
C SER A 231 -22.96 -31.77 -6.35
N VAL A 232 -21.98 -31.98 -7.23
CA VAL A 232 -21.68 -33.28 -7.82
C VAL A 232 -20.28 -33.68 -7.41
N PHE A 233 -20.16 -34.77 -6.66
CA PHE A 233 -18.90 -35.21 -6.10
C PHE A 233 -18.77 -36.73 -6.10
N ARG A 234 -17.57 -37.22 -5.92
CA ARG A 234 -17.30 -38.66 -5.78
C ARG A 234 -17.03 -38.98 -4.31
N TRP A 235 -17.92 -39.80 -3.72
CA TRP A 235 -17.77 -40.31 -2.36
C TRP A 235 -17.73 -41.84 -2.38
N LYS A 236 -16.74 -42.45 -1.72
CA LYS A 236 -16.55 -43.91 -1.64
C LYS A 236 -16.75 -44.63 -3.01
N SER A 237 -16.18 -44.04 -4.06
CA SER A 237 -16.22 -44.50 -5.46
C SER A 237 -17.57 -44.33 -6.20
N VAL A 238 -18.61 -43.78 -5.55
CA VAL A 238 -19.89 -43.46 -6.17
C VAL A 238 -19.92 -41.96 -6.53
N VAL A 239 -20.54 -41.63 -7.66
CA VAL A 239 -20.82 -40.24 -8.04
C VAL A 239 -22.20 -39.90 -7.47
N GLU A 240 -22.24 -38.89 -6.66
CA GLU A 240 -23.43 -38.41 -5.97
C GLU A 240 -23.80 -37.01 -6.43
N THR A 241 -25.07 -36.66 -6.37
CA THR A 241 -25.58 -35.29 -6.61
C THR A 241 -26.48 -34.92 -5.43
N GLU A 242 -26.11 -33.83 -4.76
CA GLU A 242 -26.87 -33.37 -3.58
C GLU A 242 -27.13 -31.87 -3.64
N ALA A 243 -28.29 -31.46 -3.08
CA ALA A 243 -28.59 -30.06 -2.84
C ALA A 243 -27.91 -29.63 -1.53
N GLU A 244 -26.98 -28.72 -1.60
CA GLU A 244 -26.23 -28.23 -0.46
C GLU A 244 -26.35 -26.71 -0.29
N HIS A 245 -25.77 -26.20 0.78
CA HIS A 245 -25.65 -24.77 1.04
C HIS A 245 -24.19 -24.39 1.24
N LEU A 246 -23.66 -23.57 0.33
CA LEU A 246 -22.30 -23.06 0.42
C LEU A 246 -22.24 -21.88 1.39
N LEU A 247 -21.54 -22.06 2.50
CA LEU A 247 -21.10 -21.00 3.38
C LEU A 247 -19.86 -20.33 2.77
N VAL A 248 -19.92 -19.03 2.52
CA VAL A 248 -18.78 -18.20 2.08
C VAL A 248 -18.49 -17.18 3.18
N ALA A 249 -17.31 -17.26 3.79
CA ALA A 249 -16.89 -16.37 4.88
C ALA A 249 -15.70 -15.51 4.42
N THR A 250 -15.71 -14.22 4.76
CA THR A 250 -14.57 -13.33 4.52
C THR A 250 -13.83 -13.08 5.82
N THR A 251 -12.52 -13.38 5.81
CA THR A 251 -11.64 -13.34 6.98
C THR A 251 -10.22 -12.90 6.60
N THR A 252 -9.32 -12.87 7.59
CA THR A 252 -7.90 -12.63 7.39
C THR A 252 -7.12 -13.95 7.40
N GLU A 253 -5.96 -14.00 6.73
CA GLU A 253 -5.07 -15.17 6.74
C GLU A 253 -4.66 -15.58 8.17
N ARG A 254 -4.47 -14.59 9.05
CA ARG A 254 -4.14 -14.79 10.47
C ARG A 254 -5.19 -15.63 11.21
N LEU A 255 -6.46 -15.42 10.92
CA LEU A 255 -7.58 -16.09 11.60
C LEU A 255 -7.98 -17.42 10.97
N PHE A 256 -7.56 -17.68 9.74
CA PHE A 256 -7.97 -18.89 9.03
C PHE A 256 -7.70 -20.20 9.76
N PRO A 257 -6.55 -20.41 10.45
CA PRO A 257 -6.33 -21.65 11.20
C PRO A 257 -7.40 -21.90 12.27
N VAL A 258 -7.75 -20.87 13.06
CA VAL A 258 -8.77 -20.95 14.12
C VAL A 258 -10.16 -21.12 13.50
N LEU A 259 -10.48 -20.35 12.46
CA LEU A 259 -11.75 -20.47 11.73
C LEU A 259 -11.95 -21.90 11.21
N ARG A 260 -10.90 -22.49 10.59
CA ARG A 260 -10.93 -23.85 10.08
C ARG A 260 -11.20 -24.87 11.20
N GLU A 261 -10.53 -24.76 12.35
CA GLU A 261 -10.73 -25.63 13.49
C GLU A 261 -12.16 -25.54 14.03
N ARG A 262 -12.71 -24.31 14.11
CA ARG A 262 -14.10 -24.10 14.56
C ARG A 262 -15.10 -24.72 13.59
N LEU A 263 -14.89 -24.59 12.27
CA LEU A 263 -15.72 -25.25 11.27
C LEU A 263 -15.64 -26.78 11.38
N LEU A 264 -14.44 -27.36 11.45
CA LEU A 264 -14.25 -28.80 11.57
C LEU A 264 -14.93 -29.38 12.82
N ALA A 265 -14.89 -28.66 13.95
CA ALA A 265 -15.47 -29.11 15.21
C ALA A 265 -17.02 -29.06 15.22
N ALA A 266 -17.64 -28.18 14.40
CA ALA A 266 -19.07 -27.93 14.42
C ALA A 266 -19.82 -28.48 13.20
N HIS A 267 -19.11 -29.01 12.21
CA HIS A 267 -19.67 -29.51 10.96
C HIS A 267 -20.23 -30.91 11.10
N SER A 268 -21.35 -31.19 10.41
CA SER A 268 -22.00 -32.50 10.43
C SER A 268 -21.28 -33.57 9.59
N TYR A 269 -20.50 -33.15 8.56
CA TYR A 269 -19.81 -34.10 7.69
C TYR A 269 -18.57 -34.70 8.34
N GLU A 270 -18.29 -35.96 8.03
CA GLU A 270 -17.06 -36.66 8.42
C GLU A 270 -15.82 -35.97 7.82
N LEU A 271 -15.93 -35.45 6.59
CA LEU A 271 -14.88 -34.74 5.88
C LEU A 271 -15.44 -33.46 5.22
N PRO A 272 -15.54 -32.35 5.95
CA PRO A 272 -15.97 -31.08 5.36
C PRO A 272 -14.93 -30.57 4.35
N VAL A 273 -15.40 -30.03 3.21
CA VAL A 273 -14.53 -29.35 2.24
C VAL A 273 -14.44 -27.88 2.63
N ILE A 274 -13.30 -27.47 3.14
CA ILE A 274 -13.01 -26.09 3.53
C ILE A 274 -11.89 -25.57 2.66
N ILE A 275 -12.18 -24.60 1.76
CA ILE A 275 -11.23 -24.03 0.82
C ILE A 275 -11.12 -22.55 1.04
N ALA A 276 -9.89 -22.04 1.16
CA ALA A 276 -9.61 -20.61 1.25
C ALA A 276 -9.01 -20.10 -0.05
N ARG A 277 -9.47 -18.94 -0.51
CA ARG A 277 -8.96 -18.24 -1.70
C ARG A 277 -8.56 -16.82 -1.32
N GLU A 278 -7.45 -16.35 -1.89
CA GLU A 278 -6.99 -14.98 -1.69
C GLU A 278 -7.95 -13.96 -2.29
N VAL A 279 -8.31 -12.94 -1.52
CA VAL A 279 -8.99 -11.75 -2.02
C VAL A 279 -7.93 -10.80 -2.58
N ARG A 280 -7.80 -10.76 -3.89
CA ARG A 280 -6.73 -9.99 -4.54
C ARG A 280 -7.01 -8.50 -4.64
N ARG A 281 -8.27 -8.07 -4.78
CA ARG A 281 -8.68 -6.68 -4.95
C ARG A 281 -10.03 -6.43 -4.30
N GLY A 282 -10.24 -5.19 -3.82
CA GLY A 282 -11.48 -4.67 -3.28
C GLY A 282 -11.36 -3.16 -3.09
N ASN A 283 -12.47 -2.47 -2.84
CA ASN A 283 -12.41 -1.07 -2.45
C ASN A 283 -11.82 -0.94 -1.04
N ALA A 284 -10.97 0.07 -0.85
CA ALA A 284 -10.16 0.23 0.36
C ALA A 284 -11.00 0.27 1.65
N GLU A 285 -12.17 0.90 1.60
CA GLU A 285 -13.11 1.00 2.72
C GLU A 285 -13.62 -0.36 3.18
N ALA A 286 -13.98 -1.23 2.23
CA ALA A 286 -14.45 -2.58 2.54
C ALA A 286 -13.32 -3.46 3.09
N LEU A 287 -12.13 -3.40 2.48
CA LEU A 287 -10.97 -4.16 2.96
C LEU A 287 -10.60 -3.73 4.40
N GLU A 288 -10.59 -2.43 4.67
CA GLU A 288 -10.35 -1.89 6.02
C GLU A 288 -11.41 -2.37 7.01
N TRP A 289 -12.69 -2.28 6.64
CA TRP A 289 -13.79 -2.74 7.48
C TRP A 289 -13.66 -4.23 7.82
N ILE A 290 -13.32 -5.08 6.86
CA ILE A 290 -13.12 -6.51 7.08
C ILE A 290 -12.03 -6.74 8.13
N VAL A 291 -10.86 -6.09 7.99
CA VAL A 291 -9.76 -6.25 8.95
C VAL A 291 -10.18 -5.81 10.34
N ARG A 292 -10.85 -4.64 10.46
CA ARG A 292 -11.33 -4.11 11.75
C ARG A 292 -12.38 -5.01 12.40
N SER A 293 -13.28 -5.60 11.61
CA SER A 293 -14.31 -6.53 12.10
C SER A 293 -13.74 -7.86 12.55
N CYS A 294 -12.59 -8.27 12.02
CA CYS A 294 -11.86 -9.48 12.40
C CYS A 294 -10.77 -9.25 13.47
N ALA A 295 -10.59 -8.02 13.92
CA ALA A 295 -9.67 -7.71 15.01
C ALA A 295 -10.48 -7.72 16.30
N ALA A 296 -10.13 -8.60 17.25
CA ALA A 296 -10.62 -8.47 18.62
C ALA A 296 -10.36 -7.04 19.10
N SER A 297 -11.31 -6.43 19.80
CA SER A 297 -11.40 -5.00 20.18
C SER A 297 -10.15 -4.44 20.91
N THR A 298 -9.14 -5.24 21.14
CA THR A 298 -7.92 -4.94 21.92
C THR A 298 -6.67 -4.63 21.11
N GLU A 299 -6.64 -4.88 19.79
CA GLU A 299 -5.38 -4.77 19.02
C GLU A 299 -5.29 -3.55 18.07
N LEU A 300 -6.39 -2.80 17.88
CA LEU A 300 -6.44 -1.67 16.93
C LEU A 300 -6.89 -0.32 17.56
N SER A 301 -6.94 -0.24 18.89
CA SER A 301 -7.21 1.02 19.62
C SER A 301 -5.95 1.85 19.90
#